data_96de7e1f0b8db1c337dbf24bf323485d
#
_entry.id   96de7e1f0b8db1c337dbf24bf323485d
#
_cell.length_a   1.000
_cell.length_b   1.000
_cell.length_c   1.000
_cell.angle_alpha   90.00
_cell.angle_beta   90.00
_cell.angle_gamma   90.00
#
_symmetry.space_group_name_H-M   'P 1'
#
loop_
_entity.id
_entity.type
_entity.pdbx_description
1 polymer ?
#
loop_
_entity_poly.entity_id
_entity_poly.type
_entity_poly.pdbx_seq_one_letter_code
_entity_poly.pdbx_strand_id
1 'polypeptide(L)'
;IAPIEIASRKLKEVYPDVQIAASTQWWVTAGNLLPKDTFEVWGGLGHAGEGETSIAYYLFPDWCEPELAACVVPDLPDEVEIKWDFSELTDTAQTGDATKGTAEKGKLMNDAIVEYMVKALKELDAKGWKYKKDH
;
A
#
# COMPACT_ATOMS: atom_id res chain seq x y z
N ILE A 1 -0.92 -9.46 -5.30
CA ILE A 1 -0.66 -8.82 -6.61
C ILE A 1 -0.90 -9.81 -7.74
N ALA A 2 -0.22 -10.95 -7.79
CA ALA A 2 -0.34 -11.94 -8.88
C ALA A 2 -1.79 -12.40 -9.17
N PRO A 3 -2.65 -12.71 -8.18
CA PRO A 3 -4.03 -13.08 -8.46
C PRO A 3 -4.83 -11.98 -9.17
N ILE A 4 -4.62 -10.71 -8.82
CA ILE A 4 -5.29 -9.57 -9.45
C ILE A 4 -4.89 -9.47 -10.93
N GLU A 5 -3.62 -9.67 -11.24
CA GLU A 5 -3.13 -9.60 -12.60
C GLU A 5 -3.68 -10.74 -13.47
N ILE A 6 -3.70 -11.96 -12.93
CA ILE A 6 -4.30 -13.12 -13.61
C ILE A 6 -5.81 -12.89 -13.84
N ALA A 7 -6.52 -12.41 -12.83
CA ALA A 7 -7.95 -12.13 -12.93
C ALA A 7 -8.23 -11.02 -13.97
N SER A 8 -7.46 -9.95 -13.97
CA SER A 8 -7.59 -8.84 -14.94
C SER A 8 -7.39 -9.31 -16.38
N ARG A 9 -6.40 -10.19 -16.63
CA ARG A 9 -6.17 -10.77 -17.96
C ARG A 9 -7.35 -11.64 -18.40
N LYS A 10 -7.83 -12.53 -17.54
CA LYS A 10 -8.99 -13.38 -17.84
C LYS A 10 -10.26 -12.57 -18.07
N LEU A 11 -10.50 -11.53 -17.28
CA LEU A 11 -11.64 -10.63 -17.49
C LEU A 11 -11.54 -9.91 -18.84
N LYS A 12 -10.34 -9.50 -19.24
CA LYS A 12 -10.14 -8.86 -20.54
C LYS A 12 -10.41 -9.79 -21.73
N GLU A 13 -10.12 -11.09 -21.57
CA GLU A 13 -10.46 -12.10 -22.59
C GLU A 13 -11.98 -12.28 -22.73
N VAL A 14 -12.71 -12.28 -21.62
CA VAL A 14 -14.17 -12.45 -21.59
C VAL A 14 -14.89 -11.16 -22.01
N TYR A 15 -14.35 -10.00 -21.64
CA TYR A 15 -14.94 -8.68 -21.88
C TYR A 15 -13.96 -7.78 -22.66
N PRO A 16 -13.76 -8.03 -23.96
CA PRO A 16 -12.73 -7.33 -24.75
C PRO A 16 -12.97 -5.83 -24.85
N ASP A 17 -14.21 -5.37 -24.77
CA ASP A 17 -14.58 -3.96 -24.87
C ASP A 17 -14.45 -3.19 -23.55
N VAL A 18 -14.32 -3.89 -22.42
CA VAL A 18 -14.14 -3.27 -21.10
C VAL A 18 -12.69 -2.84 -20.92
N GLN A 19 -12.47 -1.60 -20.50
CA GLN A 19 -11.13 -1.15 -20.11
C GLN A 19 -10.87 -1.53 -18.65
N ILE A 20 -9.75 -2.19 -18.40
CA ILE A 20 -9.34 -2.64 -17.08
C ILE A 20 -8.00 -1.99 -16.76
N ALA A 21 -7.96 -1.20 -15.69
CA ALA A 21 -6.73 -0.64 -15.13
C ALA A 21 -6.53 -1.20 -13.72
N ALA A 22 -5.33 -1.68 -13.43
CA ALA A 22 -4.95 -2.16 -12.11
C ALA A 22 -3.69 -1.44 -11.64
N SER A 23 -3.74 -0.89 -10.44
CA SER A 23 -2.57 -0.29 -9.79
C SER A 23 -2.18 -1.16 -8.61
N THR A 24 -1.07 -1.88 -8.72
CA THR A 24 -0.57 -2.79 -7.69
C THR A 24 0.53 -2.17 -6.83
N GLN A 25 1.04 -1.01 -7.23
CA GLN A 25 2.12 -0.28 -6.56
C GLN A 25 1.68 1.09 -6.03
N TRP A 26 0.38 1.31 -5.92
CA TRP A 26 -0.19 2.60 -5.55
C TRP A 26 0.35 3.14 -4.21
N TRP A 27 0.54 2.26 -3.22
CA TRP A 27 1.08 2.62 -1.91
C TRP A 27 2.53 3.12 -2.02
N VAL A 28 3.40 2.30 -2.60
CA VAL A 28 4.83 2.63 -2.76
C VAL A 28 5.00 3.88 -3.62
N THR A 29 4.22 3.99 -4.70
CA THR A 29 4.29 5.15 -5.59
C THR A 29 3.84 6.43 -4.89
N ALA A 30 2.75 6.39 -4.13
CA ALA A 30 2.31 7.53 -3.33
C ALA A 30 3.30 7.85 -2.21
N GLY A 31 3.84 6.84 -1.51
CA GLY A 31 4.85 7.02 -0.48
C GLY A 31 6.13 7.70 -0.97
N ASN A 32 6.51 7.46 -2.23
CA ASN A 32 7.66 8.13 -2.84
C ASN A 32 7.45 9.65 -3.08
N LEU A 33 6.23 10.15 -2.96
CA LEU A 33 5.92 11.59 -3.01
C LEU A 33 6.16 12.28 -1.65
N LEU A 34 6.30 11.52 -0.59
CA LEU A 34 6.54 12.02 0.76
C LEU A 34 8.03 12.28 1.01
N PRO A 35 8.36 13.12 2.00
CA PRO A 35 9.73 13.22 2.52
C PRO A 35 10.24 11.82 2.93
N LYS A 36 11.51 11.55 2.66
CA LYS A 36 12.12 10.22 2.89
C LYS A 36 12.13 9.78 4.35
N ASP A 37 12.04 10.73 5.26
CA ASP A 37 12.04 10.56 6.71
C ASP A 37 10.63 10.54 7.31
N THR A 38 9.60 10.50 6.49
CA THR A 38 8.20 10.42 6.98
C THR A 38 7.96 9.16 7.80
N PHE A 39 8.48 8.02 7.33
CA PHE A 39 8.38 6.74 8.02
C PHE A 39 9.77 6.26 8.47
N GLU A 40 9.84 5.68 9.66
CA GLU A 40 11.07 5.22 10.29
C GLU A 40 11.43 3.79 9.91
N VAL A 41 10.43 2.93 9.69
CA VAL A 41 10.61 1.51 9.42
C VAL A 41 10.04 1.14 8.05
N TRP A 42 10.86 0.55 7.20
CA TRP A 42 10.49 0.02 5.87
C TRP A 42 9.68 0.98 4.98
N GLY A 43 9.84 2.30 5.15
CA GLY A 43 9.03 3.27 4.41
C GLY A 43 7.54 3.19 4.75
N GLY A 44 7.20 2.80 5.98
CA GLY A 44 5.83 2.63 6.45
C GLY A 44 5.17 1.31 6.02
N LEU A 45 5.93 0.42 5.37
CA LEU A 45 5.43 -0.90 4.96
C LEU A 45 5.35 -1.86 6.16
N GLY A 46 4.68 -2.99 5.93
CA GLY A 46 4.40 -4.02 6.91
C GLY A 46 2.91 -4.34 6.94
N HIS A 47 2.51 -5.31 7.72
CA HIS A 47 1.10 -5.61 7.98
C HIS A 47 0.69 -4.98 9.31
N ALA A 48 -0.26 -4.08 9.29
CA ALA A 48 -0.56 -3.20 10.42
C ALA A 48 0.72 -2.51 10.98
N GLY A 49 1.69 -2.22 10.11
CA GLY A 49 2.92 -1.52 10.44
C GLY A 49 2.71 -0.02 10.57
N GLU A 50 3.83 0.74 10.60
CA GLU A 50 3.81 2.19 10.86
C GLU A 50 2.84 2.96 9.95
N GLY A 51 2.86 2.70 8.63
CA GLY A 51 2.05 3.44 7.67
C GLY A 51 0.56 3.11 7.75
N GLU A 52 0.19 1.83 7.81
CA GLU A 52 -1.22 1.41 7.92
C GLU A 52 -1.82 1.86 9.25
N THR A 53 -1.09 1.69 10.36
CA THR A 53 -1.49 2.17 11.67
C THR A 53 -1.66 3.69 11.69
N SER A 54 -0.76 4.43 11.05
CA SER A 54 -0.88 5.89 10.94
C SER A 54 -2.16 6.30 10.19
N ILE A 55 -2.48 5.65 9.08
CA ILE A 55 -3.73 5.91 8.35
C ILE A 55 -4.95 5.57 9.21
N ALA A 56 -4.92 4.45 9.95
CA ALA A 56 -6.00 4.09 10.85
C ALA A 56 -6.22 5.16 11.94
N TYR A 57 -5.15 5.65 12.56
CA TYR A 57 -5.23 6.72 13.56
C TYR A 57 -5.79 8.03 12.99
N TYR A 58 -5.53 8.31 11.71
CA TYR A 58 -6.07 9.50 11.06
C TYR A 58 -7.54 9.35 10.68
N LEU A 59 -7.92 8.22 10.08
CA LEU A 59 -9.26 8.03 9.51
C LEU A 59 -10.27 7.45 10.49
N PHE A 60 -9.81 6.61 11.44
CA PHE A 60 -10.67 5.80 12.30
C PHE A 60 -10.17 5.79 13.76
N PRO A 61 -9.84 6.97 14.38
CA PRO A 61 -9.20 7.00 15.70
C PRO A 61 -10.02 6.28 16.78
N ASP A 62 -11.34 6.33 16.70
CA ASP A 62 -12.23 5.69 17.69
C ASP A 62 -12.23 4.17 17.61
N TRP A 63 -11.64 3.59 16.58
CA TRP A 63 -11.56 2.13 16.36
C TRP A 63 -10.16 1.57 16.62
N CYS A 64 -9.25 2.42 17.06
CA CYS A 64 -7.87 2.06 17.29
C CYS A 64 -7.60 1.94 18.80
N GLU A 65 -6.80 0.96 19.16
CA GLU A 65 -6.30 0.72 20.50
C GLU A 65 -4.77 0.88 20.49
N PRO A 66 -4.25 2.12 20.62
CA PRO A 66 -2.82 2.41 20.46
C PRO A 66 -1.92 1.63 21.41
N GLU A 67 -2.42 1.24 22.58
CA GLU A 67 -1.71 0.42 23.57
C GLU A 67 -1.42 -1.01 23.10
N LEU A 68 -2.11 -1.48 22.06
CA LEU A 68 -1.86 -2.78 21.44
C LEU A 68 -0.85 -2.72 20.28
N ALA A 69 -0.37 -1.53 19.93
CA ALA A 69 0.63 -1.37 18.88
C ALA A 69 1.92 -2.10 19.25
N ALA A 70 2.42 -2.91 18.32
CA ALA A 70 3.62 -3.71 18.52
C ALA A 70 4.71 -3.38 17.48
N CYS A 71 5.95 -3.69 17.84
CA CYS A 71 7.09 -3.67 16.92
C CYS A 71 7.48 -5.12 16.62
N VAL A 72 7.26 -5.54 15.37
CA VAL A 72 7.65 -6.87 14.89
C VAL A 72 8.43 -6.70 13.60
N VAL A 73 9.74 -6.57 13.72
CA VAL A 73 10.67 -6.40 12.60
C VAL A 73 11.55 -7.64 12.53
N PRO A 74 11.23 -8.62 11.64
CA PRO A 74 12.06 -9.80 11.49
C PRO A 74 13.47 -9.42 11.03
N ASP A 75 14.46 -10.03 11.66
CA ASP A 75 15.86 -9.92 11.23
C ASP A 75 16.15 -10.97 10.16
N LEU A 76 16.04 -10.55 8.91
CA LEU A 76 16.26 -11.37 7.73
C LEU A 76 17.40 -10.80 6.90
N PRO A 77 18.20 -11.66 6.27
CA PRO A 77 19.16 -11.21 5.26
C PRO A 77 18.46 -10.47 4.13
N ASP A 78 19.11 -9.42 3.61
CA ASP A 78 18.60 -8.67 2.46
C ASP A 78 18.30 -9.61 1.28
N GLU A 79 17.23 -9.33 0.56
CA GLU A 79 16.79 -10.07 -0.64
C GLU A 79 16.39 -11.54 -0.40
N VAL A 80 16.33 -12.00 0.86
CA VAL A 80 15.86 -13.36 1.18
C VAL A 80 14.39 -13.32 1.55
N GLU A 81 13.59 -14.10 0.81
CA GLU A 81 12.19 -14.35 1.15
C GLU A 81 12.03 -15.74 1.76
N ILE A 82 11.50 -15.83 2.96
CA ILE A 82 11.05 -17.08 3.53
C ILE A 82 9.54 -17.19 3.36
N LYS A 83 9.07 -18.33 2.89
CA LYS A 83 7.64 -18.60 2.71
C LYS A 83 7.09 -19.20 4.00
N TRP A 84 6.79 -18.33 4.95
CA TRP A 84 6.19 -18.67 6.24
C TRP A 84 4.67 -18.60 6.21
N ASP A 85 4.04 -19.36 7.08
CA ASP A 85 2.71 -19.01 7.55
C ASP A 85 2.81 -17.75 8.41
N PHE A 86 1.78 -16.90 8.37
CA PHE A 86 1.86 -15.60 9.04
C PHE A 86 2.02 -15.75 10.57
N SER A 87 1.46 -16.82 11.14
CA SER A 87 1.62 -17.16 12.54
C SER A 87 3.04 -17.58 12.96
N GLU A 88 3.89 -17.95 12.01
CA GLU A 88 5.31 -18.21 12.29
C GLU A 88 6.14 -16.92 12.32
N LEU A 89 5.62 -15.87 11.66
CA LEU A 89 6.29 -14.58 11.54
C LEU A 89 5.96 -13.65 12.72
N THR A 90 4.76 -13.73 13.26
CA THR A 90 4.27 -12.78 14.27
C THR A 90 3.22 -13.40 15.19
N ASP A 91 3.32 -13.16 16.48
CA ASP A 91 2.31 -13.55 17.47
C ASP A 91 1.16 -12.53 17.58
N THR A 92 1.36 -11.32 17.07
CA THR A 92 0.42 -10.19 17.19
C THR A 92 -0.33 -9.90 15.88
N ALA A 93 -0.09 -10.70 14.84
CA ALA A 93 -0.57 -10.44 13.48
C ALA A 93 -0.09 -9.09 12.88
N GLN A 94 0.98 -8.51 13.42
CA GLN A 94 1.60 -7.27 12.91
C GLN A 94 3.01 -7.57 12.40
N THR A 95 3.47 -6.80 11.42
CA THR A 95 4.86 -6.74 10.99
C THR A 95 5.25 -5.29 10.70
N GLY A 96 6.51 -4.93 10.95
CA GLY A 96 6.95 -3.54 10.98
C GLY A 96 6.82 -2.95 12.37
N ASP A 97 6.76 -1.65 12.49
CA ASP A 97 6.68 -0.98 13.80
C ASP A 97 5.43 -0.09 13.91
N ALA A 98 4.34 -0.65 14.40
CA ALA A 98 3.10 0.07 14.63
C ALA A 98 3.23 1.16 15.71
N THR A 99 4.20 1.02 16.63
CA THR A 99 4.42 1.97 17.74
C THR A 99 4.87 3.35 17.25
N LYS A 100 5.35 3.44 16.00
CA LYS A 100 5.78 4.67 15.34
C LYS A 100 4.65 5.36 14.57
N GLY A 101 3.48 4.74 14.52
CA GLY A 101 2.30 5.30 13.84
C GLY A 101 1.81 6.57 14.50
N THR A 102 1.48 7.58 13.70
CA THR A 102 0.81 8.82 14.16
C THR A 102 -0.26 9.28 13.16
N ALA A 103 -1.26 9.99 13.65
CA ALA A 103 -2.32 10.54 12.81
C ALA A 103 -1.76 11.55 11.77
N GLU A 104 -0.70 12.28 12.11
CA GLU A 104 -0.04 13.23 11.21
C GLU A 104 0.60 12.51 10.03
N LYS A 105 1.36 11.43 10.28
CA LYS A 105 1.92 10.57 9.22
C LYS A 105 0.81 9.98 8.36
N GLY A 106 -0.27 9.53 9.02
CA GLY A 106 -1.45 8.99 8.37
C GLY A 106 -2.11 9.98 7.43
N LYS A 107 -2.27 11.24 7.87
CA LYS A 107 -2.79 12.31 7.01
C LYS A 107 -1.91 12.56 5.79
N LEU A 108 -0.60 12.67 5.99
CA LEU A 108 0.35 12.88 4.88
C LEU A 108 0.25 11.77 3.85
N MET A 109 0.24 10.51 4.30
CA MET A 109 0.14 9.36 3.41
C MET A 109 -1.20 9.28 2.69
N ASN A 110 -2.31 9.53 3.41
CA ASN A 110 -3.64 9.57 2.82
C ASN A 110 -3.73 10.64 1.71
N ASP A 111 -3.25 11.84 1.99
CA ASP A 111 -3.28 12.94 1.02
C ASP A 111 -2.44 12.59 -0.23
N ALA A 112 -1.26 12.00 -0.06
CA ALA A 112 -0.41 11.54 -1.16
C ALA A 112 -1.07 10.44 -2.01
N ILE A 113 -1.75 9.48 -1.36
CA ILE A 113 -2.50 8.42 -2.05
C ILE A 113 -3.63 9.04 -2.88
N VAL A 114 -4.43 9.93 -2.29
CA VAL A 114 -5.56 10.57 -2.96
C VAL A 114 -5.06 11.40 -4.15
N GLU A 115 -4.03 12.21 -3.96
CA GLU A 115 -3.44 13.02 -5.04
C GLU A 115 -2.95 12.13 -6.19
N TYR A 116 -2.18 11.10 -5.89
CA TYR A 116 -1.67 10.16 -6.89
C TYR A 116 -2.80 9.47 -7.67
N MET A 117 -3.80 8.92 -6.96
CA MET A 117 -4.89 8.20 -7.60
C MET A 117 -5.78 9.12 -8.45
N VAL A 118 -6.09 10.32 -7.96
CA VAL A 118 -6.86 11.31 -8.72
C VAL A 118 -6.11 11.72 -9.98
N LYS A 119 -4.81 11.96 -9.88
CA LYS A 119 -3.97 12.28 -11.04
C LYS A 119 -3.97 11.15 -12.06
N ALA A 120 -3.75 9.90 -11.61
CA ALA A 120 -3.75 8.73 -12.48
C ALA A 120 -5.09 8.54 -13.21
N LEU A 121 -6.22 8.69 -12.50
CA LEU A 121 -7.55 8.60 -13.09
C LEU A 121 -7.80 9.70 -14.13
N LYS A 122 -7.43 10.94 -13.83
CA LYS A 122 -7.54 12.05 -14.79
C LYS A 122 -6.70 11.83 -16.04
N GLU A 123 -5.50 11.29 -15.90
CA GLU A 123 -4.64 10.96 -17.03
C GLU A 123 -5.22 9.84 -17.91
N LEU A 124 -5.79 8.79 -17.29
CA LEU A 124 -6.48 7.73 -18.02
C LEU A 124 -7.70 8.26 -18.76
N ASP A 125 -8.50 9.10 -18.12
CA ASP A 125 -9.69 9.71 -18.70
C ASP A 125 -9.34 10.61 -19.89
N ALA A 126 -8.34 11.45 -19.75
CA ALA A 126 -7.84 12.30 -20.83
C ALA A 126 -7.34 11.51 -22.06
N LYS A 127 -6.86 10.28 -21.83
CA LYS A 127 -6.45 9.35 -22.91
C LYS A 127 -7.61 8.47 -23.41
N GLY A 128 -8.83 8.70 -22.94
CA GLY A 128 -10.02 7.90 -23.26
C GLY A 128 -9.88 6.43 -22.87
N TRP A 129 -9.14 6.17 -21.77
CA TRP A 129 -8.84 4.82 -21.25
C TRP A 129 -8.17 3.90 -22.27
N LYS A 130 -7.44 4.49 -23.24
CA LYS A 130 -6.73 3.76 -24.28
C LYS A 130 -5.23 3.99 -24.12
N TYR A 131 -4.49 2.92 -24.20
CA TYR A 131 -3.05 2.99 -24.33
C TYR A 131 -2.67 2.98 -25.80
N LYS A 132 -2.18 4.11 -26.31
CA LYS A 132 -1.54 4.16 -27.62
C LYS A 132 -0.04 4.13 -27.40
N LYS A 133 0.61 3.15 -27.98
CA LYS A 133 2.03 3.17 -28.16
C LYS A 133 2.30 4.04 -29.38
N ASP A 134 2.91 5.19 -29.17
CA ASP A 134 3.44 5.98 -30.29
C ASP A 134 4.64 5.18 -30.84
N HIS A 135 4.51 4.76 -32.08
CA HIS A 135 5.58 4.10 -32.83
C HIS A 135 6.33 5.13 -33.66
#